data_0b05a1234ff1cb6348be5ec2b0d9a5b5
#
_entry.id   0b05a1234ff1cb6348be5ec2b0d9a5b5
#
_cell.length_a   1.000
_cell.length_b   1.000
_cell.length_c   1.000
_cell.angle_alpha   90.00
_cell.angle_beta   90.00
_cell.angle_gamma   90.00
#
_symmetry.space_group_name_H-M   'P 1'
#
loop_
_entity.id
_entity.type
_entity.pdbx_description
1 polymer ?
#
loop_
_entity_poly.entity_id
_entity_poly.type
_entity_poly.pdbx_seq_one_letter_code
_entity_poly.pdbx_strand_id
1 'polypeptide(L)'
;MNFIKRALLSMKARKGRTILQLFIFTIVCVLILSGFTIQSAANKASELARKELGGDVTLSVDREKQMEAQQKESSSSSDGSTTQRRMFESTPIAVSAAEKLAKLDHVAGYNLYSNTQALASGFDPIKSSNDTSQDSSSSTTQQGPGGESSNDTNRPQMVQADLSVSGVLDSATATNFKAGTDKLVSGKAITASDVGKNVVMIEKTLAEENDLKVGDKIKIQSSDEATTVELTIQGIYETSDSGSDAATNFSFLNPYNTIYVPYTVANTIKGSDSKDTVDSAIYFMDDAANISAFEKEAKQVSAVDWDTFKLDANDAVYQQMIGPIDNVASFSKNVVYIVSIAGALILGLLVMMQIRERKYEMGVLLAIGEKRSKLVGQFLVEILVVAVLSFAIAAVSSHYVAQVVGNQLLTQQNATASESTSSSNQRGPGGNGGGPGGGGPGFGASLTANTSEIKSLDIQVSLEDMLKMGGIGVGIAFISVLLPSILVLRMNPKTILTKQE
;
A
#
# COMPACT_ATOMS: atom_id res chain seq x y z
N MET A 1 15.82 -41.38 46.58
CA MET A 1 16.28 -41.02 45.19
C MET A 1 15.55 -39.74 44.74
N ASN A 2 16.26 -38.74 44.22
CA ASN A 2 15.61 -37.55 43.73
C ASN A 2 14.67 -37.88 42.57
N PHE A 3 13.46 -37.26 42.55
CA PHE A 3 12.45 -37.47 41.51
C PHE A 3 12.97 -37.17 40.10
N ILE A 4 13.93 -36.26 39.95
CA ILE A 4 14.60 -35.90 38.68
C ILE A 4 15.41 -37.10 38.17
N LYS A 5 16.20 -37.76 39.04
CA LYS A 5 17.00 -38.93 38.64
C LYS A 5 16.12 -40.12 38.25
N ARG A 6 14.95 -40.28 38.90
CA ARG A 6 13.93 -41.27 38.52
C ARG A 6 13.31 -40.96 37.15
N ALA A 7 13.01 -39.68 36.86
CA ALA A 7 12.50 -39.27 35.56
C ALA A 7 13.45 -39.64 34.41
N LEU A 8 14.75 -39.32 34.55
CA LEU A 8 15.77 -39.64 33.53
C LEU A 8 15.95 -41.17 33.32
N LEU A 9 15.98 -41.96 34.42
CA LEU A 9 16.06 -43.41 34.34
C LEU A 9 14.81 -44.01 33.70
N SER A 10 13.65 -43.49 33.98
CA SER A 10 12.38 -43.89 33.36
C SER A 10 12.36 -43.67 31.85
N MET A 11 12.85 -42.52 31.38
CA MET A 11 12.99 -42.23 29.95
C MET A 11 13.95 -43.21 29.25
N LYS A 12 15.09 -43.53 29.90
CA LYS A 12 16.07 -44.51 29.38
C LYS A 12 15.50 -45.93 29.30
N ALA A 13 14.64 -46.34 30.26
CA ALA A 13 14.03 -47.66 30.31
C ALA A 13 12.95 -47.86 29.23
N ARG A 14 12.28 -46.80 28.79
CA ARG A 14 11.13 -46.85 27.86
C ARG A 14 11.35 -46.02 26.60
N LYS A 15 12.46 -46.27 25.90
CA LYS A 15 12.95 -45.50 24.76
C LYS A 15 11.89 -45.26 23.66
N GLY A 16 11.12 -46.28 23.30
CA GLY A 16 10.13 -46.16 22.20
C GLY A 16 9.06 -45.10 22.46
N ARG A 17 8.58 -44.98 23.69
CA ARG A 17 7.59 -43.93 24.05
C ARG A 17 8.18 -42.57 24.16
N THR A 18 9.36 -42.45 24.73
CA THR A 18 10.07 -41.17 24.79
C THR A 18 10.36 -40.66 23.39
N ILE A 19 10.71 -41.53 22.45
CA ILE A 19 10.91 -41.19 21.03
C ILE A 19 9.58 -40.72 20.38
N LEU A 20 8.48 -41.46 20.61
CA LEU A 20 7.17 -41.06 20.09
C LEU A 20 6.73 -39.70 20.63
N GLN A 21 6.89 -39.50 21.93
CA GLN A 21 6.57 -38.23 22.59
C GLN A 21 7.46 -37.11 22.08
N LEU A 22 8.76 -37.32 21.92
CA LEU A 22 9.72 -36.40 21.32
C LEU A 22 9.29 -36.04 19.90
N PHE A 23 8.95 -37.01 19.07
CA PHE A 23 8.54 -36.80 17.69
C PHE A 23 7.29 -35.91 17.59
N ILE A 24 6.23 -36.23 18.36
CA ILE A 24 4.99 -35.44 18.37
C ILE A 24 5.25 -34.01 18.87
N PHE A 25 6.02 -33.89 19.98
CA PHE A 25 6.33 -32.55 20.51
C PHE A 25 7.18 -31.75 19.54
N THR A 26 8.12 -32.36 18.83
CA THR A 26 8.93 -31.73 17.79
C THR A 26 8.06 -31.18 16.65
N ILE A 27 7.12 -31.99 16.15
CA ILE A 27 6.19 -31.53 15.10
C ILE A 27 5.39 -30.30 15.58
N VAL A 28 4.84 -30.36 16.79
CA VAL A 28 4.09 -29.22 17.36
C VAL A 28 4.98 -28.00 17.47
N CYS A 29 6.21 -28.14 17.98
CA CYS A 29 7.15 -27.02 18.09
C CYS A 29 7.55 -26.45 16.72
N VAL A 30 7.80 -27.31 15.73
CA VAL A 30 8.14 -26.87 14.36
C VAL A 30 7.01 -26.06 13.75
N LEU A 31 5.77 -26.53 13.87
CA LEU A 31 4.60 -25.84 13.32
C LEU A 31 4.36 -24.49 14.03
N ILE A 32 4.50 -24.44 15.35
CA ILE A 32 4.34 -23.19 16.12
C ILE A 32 5.44 -22.20 15.74
N LEU A 33 6.71 -22.62 15.70
CA LEU A 33 7.81 -21.74 15.35
C LEU A 33 7.71 -21.28 13.90
N SER A 34 7.36 -22.18 12.97
CA SER A 34 7.12 -21.80 11.56
C SER A 34 5.99 -20.79 11.43
N GLY A 35 4.91 -20.94 12.20
CA GLY A 35 3.83 -19.97 12.23
C GLY A 35 4.28 -18.58 12.72
N PHE A 36 5.08 -18.53 13.79
CA PHE A 36 5.62 -17.25 14.28
C PHE A 36 6.59 -16.61 13.29
N THR A 37 7.48 -17.38 12.69
CA THR A 37 8.44 -16.84 11.72
C THR A 37 7.76 -16.34 10.46
N ILE A 38 6.71 -17.00 9.97
CA ILE A 38 5.89 -16.51 8.84
C ILE A 38 5.16 -15.22 9.23
N GLN A 39 4.56 -15.15 10.42
CA GLN A 39 3.90 -13.96 10.91
C GLN A 39 4.88 -12.78 11.04
N SER A 40 6.07 -13.02 11.60
CA SER A 40 7.11 -12.00 11.76
C SER A 40 7.62 -11.50 10.42
N ALA A 41 7.86 -12.42 9.46
CA ALA A 41 8.26 -12.07 8.11
C ALA A 41 7.19 -11.27 7.34
N ALA A 42 5.92 -11.66 7.49
CA ALA A 42 4.80 -10.94 6.89
C ALA A 42 4.66 -9.53 7.47
N ASN A 43 4.75 -9.36 8.79
CA ASN A 43 4.71 -8.04 9.42
C ASN A 43 5.88 -7.15 8.96
N LYS A 44 7.08 -7.71 8.83
CA LYS A 44 8.25 -6.98 8.34
C LYS A 44 8.10 -6.60 6.85
N ALA A 45 7.58 -7.49 6.03
CA ALA A 45 7.29 -7.21 4.63
C ALA A 45 6.22 -6.11 4.48
N SER A 46 5.17 -6.14 5.32
CA SER A 46 4.15 -5.09 5.40
C SER A 46 4.75 -3.74 5.80
N GLU A 47 5.65 -3.72 6.79
CA GLU A 47 6.35 -2.49 7.21
C GLU A 47 7.26 -1.92 6.11
N LEU A 48 8.01 -2.78 5.42
CA LEU A 48 8.85 -2.37 4.29
C LEU A 48 8.01 -1.83 3.13
N ALA A 49 6.93 -2.53 2.78
CA ALA A 49 6.00 -2.08 1.75
C ALA A 49 5.37 -0.71 2.10
N ARG A 50 5.03 -0.47 3.38
CA ARG A 50 4.55 0.85 3.85
C ARG A 50 5.58 1.95 3.61
N LYS A 51 6.85 1.67 3.90
CA LYS A 51 7.93 2.65 3.72
C LYS A 51 8.25 2.92 2.26
N GLU A 52 8.16 1.89 1.40
CA GLU A 52 8.43 2.03 -0.04
C GLU A 52 7.28 2.68 -0.81
N LEU A 53 6.04 2.33 -0.50
CA LEU A 53 4.87 2.91 -1.17
C LEU A 53 4.64 4.37 -0.76
N GLY A 54 5.14 4.78 0.40
CA GLY A 54 4.81 6.06 1.00
C GLY A 54 3.32 6.17 1.34
N GLY A 55 2.99 7.09 2.21
CA GLY A 55 1.61 7.44 2.52
C GLY A 55 1.28 8.76 1.87
N ASP A 56 0.84 8.76 0.62
CA ASP A 56 0.48 10.00 -0.06
C ASP A 56 -1.02 10.26 0.09
N VAL A 57 -1.38 11.42 0.59
CA VAL A 57 -2.77 11.88 0.72
C VAL A 57 -2.96 13.13 -0.12
N THR A 58 -3.89 13.07 -1.06
CA THR A 58 -4.20 14.17 -1.97
C THR A 58 -5.43 14.93 -1.52
N LEU A 59 -5.29 16.23 -1.31
CA LEU A 59 -6.42 17.15 -1.18
C LEU A 59 -6.82 17.63 -2.57
N SER A 60 -8.04 17.39 -2.96
CA SER A 60 -8.59 17.78 -4.27
C SER A 60 -10.09 18.06 -4.18
N VAL A 61 -10.64 18.62 -5.24
CA VAL A 61 -12.10 18.84 -5.34
C VAL A 61 -12.85 17.52 -5.40
N ASP A 62 -13.92 17.40 -4.64
CA ASP A 62 -14.82 16.25 -4.66
C ASP A 62 -15.74 16.29 -5.88
N ARG A 63 -15.24 15.75 -7.00
CA ARG A 63 -15.97 15.72 -8.28
C ARG A 63 -17.27 14.93 -8.20
N GLU A 64 -17.33 13.93 -7.34
CA GLU A 64 -18.50 13.07 -7.18
C GLU A 64 -19.64 13.87 -6.57
N LYS A 65 -19.38 14.60 -5.49
CA LYS A 65 -20.37 15.53 -4.90
C LYS A 65 -20.76 16.65 -5.85
N GLN A 66 -19.81 17.20 -6.61
CA GLN A 66 -20.13 18.24 -7.61
C GLN A 66 -21.04 17.71 -8.72
N MET A 67 -20.79 16.50 -9.22
CA MET A 67 -21.67 15.86 -10.21
C MET A 67 -23.08 15.57 -9.65
N GLU A 68 -23.17 15.10 -8.42
CA GLU A 68 -24.46 14.89 -7.75
C GLU A 68 -25.23 16.19 -7.54
N ALA A 69 -24.55 17.26 -7.17
CA ALA A 69 -25.18 18.59 -7.01
C ALA A 69 -25.74 19.10 -8.34
N GLN A 70 -24.97 19.00 -9.43
CA GLN A 70 -25.42 19.39 -10.77
C GLN A 70 -26.57 18.52 -11.27
N GLN A 71 -26.59 17.23 -10.97
CA GLN A 71 -27.67 16.33 -11.35
C GLN A 71 -28.98 16.65 -10.61
N LYS A 72 -28.88 17.09 -9.36
CA LYS A 72 -30.06 17.55 -8.58
C LYS A 72 -30.60 18.89 -9.10
N GLU A 73 -29.75 19.82 -9.48
CA GLU A 73 -30.18 21.10 -10.07
C GLU A 73 -30.81 20.92 -11.46
N SER A 74 -30.27 20.03 -12.30
CA SER A 74 -30.80 19.77 -13.63
C SER A 74 -32.13 19.02 -13.60
N SER A 75 -32.45 18.30 -12.53
CA SER A 75 -33.76 17.62 -12.36
C SER A 75 -34.87 18.54 -11.85
N SER A 76 -34.56 19.73 -11.35
CA SER A 76 -35.53 20.69 -10.82
C SER A 76 -35.96 21.81 -11.82
N SER A 77 -35.28 21.93 -12.96
CA SER A 77 -35.65 22.93 -14.01
C SER A 77 -36.26 22.24 -15.23
N SER A 78 -37.58 22.11 -15.24
CA SER A 78 -38.38 21.61 -16.37
C SER A 78 -38.72 22.71 -17.39
N ASP A 79 -37.84 23.69 -17.61
CA ASP A 79 -38.06 24.70 -18.65
C ASP A 79 -37.06 24.51 -19.80
N GLY A 80 -37.59 24.29 -21.00
CA GLY A 80 -36.90 23.86 -22.20
C GLY A 80 -35.96 24.89 -22.82
N SER A 81 -34.99 25.37 -22.09
CA SER A 81 -33.93 26.25 -22.60
C SER A 81 -32.63 25.46 -22.67
N THR A 82 -32.04 25.44 -23.85
CA THR A 82 -30.75 24.88 -24.26
C THR A 82 -29.77 24.64 -23.11
N THR A 83 -29.50 23.37 -22.84
CA THR A 83 -28.47 22.92 -21.89
C THR A 83 -27.10 23.41 -22.38
N GLN A 84 -26.72 24.61 -22.02
CA GLN A 84 -25.29 24.99 -22.07
C GLN A 84 -24.58 24.07 -21.10
N ARG A 85 -23.78 23.12 -21.62
CA ARG A 85 -22.81 22.40 -20.84
C ARG A 85 -21.91 23.43 -20.14
N ARG A 86 -22.20 23.69 -18.85
CA ARG A 86 -21.30 24.49 -18.02
C ARG A 86 -19.99 23.70 -17.95
N MET A 87 -18.91 24.30 -18.41
CA MET A 87 -17.57 23.77 -18.19
C MET A 87 -17.39 23.65 -16.68
N PHE A 88 -16.83 22.54 -16.24
CA PHE A 88 -16.49 22.31 -14.84
C PHE A 88 -15.51 23.40 -14.41
N GLU A 89 -15.97 24.38 -13.70
CA GLU A 89 -15.13 25.37 -13.05
C GLU A 89 -14.56 24.69 -11.80
N SER A 90 -13.28 24.40 -11.86
CA SER A 90 -12.57 23.79 -10.72
C SER A 90 -12.44 24.85 -9.63
N THR A 91 -13.11 24.65 -8.50
CA THR A 91 -12.93 25.51 -7.33
C THR A 91 -11.51 25.34 -6.80
N PRO A 92 -10.68 26.38 -6.81
CA PRO A 92 -9.30 26.26 -6.39
C PRO A 92 -9.18 26.22 -4.86
N ILE A 93 -8.13 25.56 -4.37
CA ILE A 93 -7.79 25.45 -2.94
C ILE A 93 -6.92 26.64 -2.55
N ALA A 94 -7.25 27.35 -1.47
CA ALA A 94 -6.38 28.39 -0.95
C ALA A 94 -5.05 27.80 -0.45
N VAL A 95 -3.91 28.35 -0.88
CA VAL A 95 -2.56 27.91 -0.43
C VAL A 95 -2.47 27.93 1.09
N SER A 96 -3.01 28.96 1.75
CA SER A 96 -3.02 29.06 3.21
C SER A 96 -3.76 27.92 3.92
N ALA A 97 -4.79 27.35 3.28
CA ALA A 97 -5.52 26.20 3.79
C ALA A 97 -4.69 24.91 3.61
N ALA A 98 -4.08 24.73 2.45
CA ALA A 98 -3.19 23.60 2.18
C ALA A 98 -1.97 23.59 3.12
N GLU A 99 -1.34 24.75 3.38
CA GLU A 99 -0.22 24.88 4.31
C GLU A 99 -0.59 24.61 5.78
N LYS A 100 -1.85 24.85 6.18
CA LYS A 100 -2.32 24.48 7.53
C LYS A 100 -2.36 22.97 7.70
N LEU A 101 -2.83 22.24 6.69
CA LEU A 101 -2.81 20.78 6.71
C LEU A 101 -1.39 20.22 6.69
N ALA A 102 -0.47 20.87 6.00
CA ALA A 102 0.93 20.48 5.97
C ALA A 102 1.65 20.56 7.32
N LYS A 103 1.08 21.29 8.30
CA LYS A 103 1.63 21.44 9.65
C LYS A 103 1.03 20.46 10.67
N LEU A 104 0.12 19.60 10.27
CA LEU A 104 -0.46 18.58 11.13
C LEU A 104 0.57 17.49 11.44
N ASP A 105 0.33 16.74 12.50
CA ASP A 105 1.17 15.62 12.89
C ASP A 105 1.24 14.57 11.78
N HIS A 106 2.35 13.84 11.73
CA HIS A 106 2.62 12.78 10.75
C HIS A 106 2.82 13.23 9.29
N VAL A 107 2.86 14.53 8.99
CA VAL A 107 3.20 15.04 7.67
C VAL A 107 4.73 15.23 7.56
N ALA A 108 5.39 14.38 6.77
CA ALA A 108 6.82 14.47 6.50
C ALA A 108 7.17 15.55 5.45
N GLY A 109 6.22 15.86 4.58
CA GLY A 109 6.39 16.87 3.53
C GLY A 109 5.10 17.06 2.73
N TYR A 110 5.09 18.02 1.84
CA TYR A 110 3.95 18.28 0.97
C TYR A 110 4.38 18.89 -0.36
N ASN A 111 3.53 18.77 -1.36
CA ASN A 111 3.68 19.45 -2.64
C ASN A 111 2.35 20.10 -3.06
N LEU A 112 2.43 21.22 -3.73
CA LEU A 112 1.29 21.99 -4.24
C LEU A 112 1.30 21.90 -5.76
N TYR A 113 0.12 21.73 -6.36
CA TYR A 113 -0.03 21.61 -7.80
C TYR A 113 -1.00 22.66 -8.34
N SER A 114 -0.57 23.34 -9.38
CA SER A 114 -1.40 24.23 -10.20
C SER A 114 -1.11 23.94 -11.67
N ASN A 115 -1.99 23.23 -12.34
CA ASN A 115 -1.79 22.80 -13.72
C ASN A 115 -2.57 23.70 -14.68
N THR A 116 -1.95 24.03 -15.79
CA THR A 116 -2.59 24.81 -16.85
C THR A 116 -2.02 24.42 -18.21
N GLN A 117 -2.50 25.05 -19.24
CA GLN A 117 -2.00 24.91 -20.60
C GLN A 117 -1.51 26.28 -21.09
N ALA A 118 -0.53 26.27 -21.98
CA ALA A 118 0.03 27.48 -22.54
C ALA A 118 0.37 27.32 -24.02
N LEU A 119 0.52 28.46 -24.72
CA LEU A 119 1.08 28.53 -26.04
C LEU A 119 2.58 28.76 -25.95
N ALA A 120 3.34 28.14 -26.83
CA ALA A 120 4.76 28.40 -27.01
C ALA A 120 4.95 29.72 -27.75
N SER A 121 5.89 30.55 -27.32
CA SER A 121 6.21 31.83 -27.98
C SER A 121 7.72 31.94 -28.18
N GLY A 122 8.13 31.92 -29.44
CA GLY A 122 9.55 32.02 -29.81
C GLY A 122 10.36 30.72 -29.74
N PHE A 123 9.69 29.58 -29.59
CA PHE A 123 10.24 28.22 -29.74
C PHE A 123 9.13 27.28 -30.23
N ASP A 124 9.50 26.15 -30.84
CA ASP A 124 8.56 25.22 -31.45
C ASP A 124 8.23 24.05 -30.50
N PRO A 125 6.96 23.74 -30.22
CA PRO A 125 6.57 22.54 -29.49
C PRO A 125 6.88 21.29 -30.32
N ILE A 126 7.07 20.14 -29.65
CA ILE A 126 7.22 18.86 -30.35
C ILE A 126 5.90 18.52 -31.03
N LYS A 127 5.93 18.49 -32.38
CA LYS A 127 4.73 18.24 -33.19
C LYS A 127 4.27 16.80 -33.05
N SER A 128 2.98 16.62 -32.94
CA SER A 128 2.36 15.30 -33.05
C SER A 128 2.46 14.76 -34.46
N SER A 129 2.54 13.43 -34.63
CA SER A 129 2.71 12.79 -35.93
C SER A 129 1.60 13.09 -36.95
N ASN A 130 0.46 13.63 -36.52
CA ASN A 130 -0.63 14.06 -37.37
C ASN A 130 -0.55 15.54 -37.83
N ASP A 131 0.37 16.33 -37.31
CA ASP A 131 0.54 17.73 -37.64
C ASP A 131 1.38 18.00 -38.88
N THR A 132 1.84 16.95 -39.58
CA THR A 132 2.69 17.07 -40.77
C THR A 132 1.96 17.55 -42.04
N SER A 133 0.73 18.03 -41.98
CA SER A 133 -0.06 18.43 -43.16
C SER A 133 -0.71 19.83 -43.07
N GLN A 134 -0.14 20.79 -42.34
CA GLN A 134 -0.63 22.17 -42.52
C GLN A 134 0.46 23.22 -42.34
N ASP A 135 1.31 23.31 -43.32
CA ASP A 135 1.96 24.59 -43.66
C ASP A 135 0.95 25.45 -44.42
N SER A 136 0.82 26.71 -43.98
CA SER A 136 0.01 27.81 -44.55
C SER A 136 -1.51 27.77 -44.45
N SER A 137 -1.98 28.65 -43.54
CA SER A 137 -3.22 29.50 -43.71
C SER A 137 -4.48 28.80 -44.20
N SER A 138 -5.18 28.07 -43.38
CA SER A 138 -6.64 28.03 -43.42
C SER A 138 -7.22 27.36 -42.16
N SER A 139 -8.06 28.11 -41.45
CA SER A 139 -8.93 27.64 -40.39
C SER A 139 -9.74 26.41 -40.83
N THR A 140 -9.34 25.21 -40.45
CA THR A 140 -10.14 24.02 -40.69
C THR A 140 -10.81 23.61 -39.39
N THR A 141 -12.08 23.93 -39.32
CA THR A 141 -13.03 23.42 -38.31
C THR A 141 -13.08 21.88 -38.41
N GLN A 142 -12.45 21.20 -37.47
CA GLN A 142 -12.61 19.76 -37.36
C GLN A 142 -13.98 19.44 -36.76
N GLN A 143 -14.88 19.03 -37.65
CA GLN A 143 -16.25 18.64 -37.37
C GLN A 143 -16.25 17.25 -36.77
N GLY A 144 -16.62 17.14 -35.50
CA GLY A 144 -16.87 15.85 -34.85
C GLY A 144 -18.02 15.10 -35.56
N PRO A 145 -18.06 13.75 -35.57
CA PRO A 145 -19.09 12.97 -36.24
C PRO A 145 -20.44 13.13 -35.53
N GLY A 146 -21.34 13.89 -36.11
CA GLY A 146 -22.73 14.00 -35.71
C GLY A 146 -23.17 15.43 -35.35
N GLY A 147 -23.51 16.23 -36.32
CA GLY A 147 -24.15 17.51 -36.09
C GLY A 147 -24.39 18.27 -37.40
N GLU A 148 -25.63 18.50 -37.75
CA GLU A 148 -26.09 19.28 -38.88
C GLU A 148 -25.46 20.68 -38.92
N SER A 149 -25.09 21.06 -40.12
CA SER A 149 -24.53 22.36 -40.50
C SER A 149 -25.44 23.52 -40.08
N SER A 150 -25.23 24.10 -38.94
CA SER A 150 -25.69 25.45 -38.63
C SER A 150 -24.52 26.40 -38.77
N ASN A 151 -24.65 27.29 -39.72
CA ASN A 151 -23.70 28.35 -40.08
C ASN A 151 -23.73 29.46 -38.98
N ASP A 152 -23.23 29.12 -37.81
CA ASP A 152 -23.15 30.06 -36.67
C ASP A 152 -21.72 30.58 -36.57
N THR A 153 -21.51 31.74 -37.21
CA THR A 153 -20.23 32.46 -37.32
C THR A 153 -19.74 33.08 -35.99
N ASN A 154 -20.30 32.69 -34.86
CA ASN A 154 -20.01 33.27 -33.55
C ASN A 154 -19.50 32.28 -32.49
N ARG A 155 -18.93 31.14 -32.89
CA ARG A 155 -18.20 30.29 -31.93
C ARG A 155 -16.80 30.87 -31.75
N PRO A 156 -16.36 31.17 -30.51
CA PRO A 156 -14.97 31.49 -30.24
C PRO A 156 -14.10 30.31 -30.71
N GLN A 157 -13.16 30.60 -31.57
CA GLN A 157 -12.17 29.63 -32.04
C GLN A 157 -11.31 29.28 -30.82
N MET A 158 -11.44 28.07 -30.29
CA MET A 158 -10.56 27.61 -29.22
C MET A 158 -9.15 27.44 -29.80
N VAL A 159 -8.24 28.31 -29.38
CA VAL A 159 -6.82 28.16 -29.70
C VAL A 159 -6.33 26.88 -29.00
N GLN A 160 -5.77 26.00 -29.77
CA GLN A 160 -5.24 24.73 -29.24
C GLN A 160 -3.93 25.02 -28.52
N ALA A 161 -3.82 24.63 -27.25
CA ALA A 161 -2.59 24.82 -26.50
C ALA A 161 -1.45 23.92 -27.00
N ASP A 162 -0.23 24.42 -26.87
CA ASP A 162 1.00 23.71 -27.30
C ASP A 162 1.62 22.92 -26.15
N LEU A 163 1.58 23.47 -24.96
CA LEU A 163 2.32 23.01 -23.78
C LEU A 163 1.38 22.65 -22.64
N SER A 164 1.75 21.60 -21.91
CA SER A 164 1.22 21.32 -20.58
C SER A 164 2.12 21.95 -19.53
N VAL A 165 1.57 22.84 -18.71
CA VAL A 165 2.28 23.56 -17.65
C VAL A 165 1.95 22.94 -16.31
N SER A 166 2.90 22.25 -15.72
CA SER A 166 2.79 21.66 -14.38
C SER A 166 3.44 22.60 -13.35
N GLY A 167 2.61 23.38 -12.67
CA GLY A 167 3.03 24.23 -11.58
C GLY A 167 3.18 23.43 -10.29
N VAL A 168 4.37 23.45 -9.69
CA VAL A 168 4.70 22.67 -8.49
C VAL A 168 5.36 23.54 -7.44
N LEU A 169 5.32 23.11 -6.16
CA LEU A 169 6.12 23.70 -5.09
C LEU A 169 7.55 23.17 -5.14
N ASP A 170 7.68 21.86 -5.34
CA ASP A 170 8.97 21.15 -5.45
C ASP A 170 8.89 20.09 -6.54
N SER A 171 9.72 20.21 -7.58
CA SER A 171 9.72 19.25 -8.68
C SER A 171 10.28 17.89 -8.29
N ALA A 172 11.21 17.82 -7.33
CA ALA A 172 11.79 16.55 -6.90
C ALA A 172 10.77 15.63 -6.21
N THR A 173 9.75 16.20 -5.58
CA THR A 173 8.63 15.49 -4.96
C THR A 173 7.40 15.40 -5.86
N ALA A 174 7.47 15.93 -7.08
CA ALA A 174 6.39 15.78 -8.05
C ALA A 174 6.20 14.30 -8.43
N THR A 175 4.96 13.93 -8.73
CA THR A 175 4.53 12.54 -8.93
C THR A 175 5.42 11.77 -9.90
N ASN A 176 5.73 12.34 -11.07
CA ASN A 176 6.53 11.68 -12.09
C ASN A 176 8.00 11.54 -11.68
N PHE A 177 8.57 12.57 -11.00
CA PHE A 177 9.94 12.49 -10.47
C PHE A 177 10.04 11.46 -9.35
N LYS A 178 9.06 11.43 -8.44
CA LYS A 178 8.99 10.44 -7.36
C LYS A 178 8.81 9.01 -7.89
N ALA A 179 8.03 8.85 -8.96
CA ALA A 179 7.87 7.56 -9.66
C ALA A 179 9.09 7.15 -10.47
N GLY A 180 10.06 8.04 -10.67
CA GLY A 180 11.24 7.80 -11.50
C GLY A 180 11.00 7.83 -13.00
N THR A 181 9.79 8.23 -13.44
CA THR A 181 9.43 8.44 -14.84
C THR A 181 10.20 9.63 -15.40
N ASP A 182 10.27 10.71 -14.62
CA ASP A 182 11.04 11.90 -14.95
C ASP A 182 12.34 11.95 -14.16
N LYS A 183 13.44 12.37 -14.81
CA LYS A 183 14.76 12.47 -14.18
C LYS A 183 15.43 13.77 -14.59
N LEU A 184 15.98 14.50 -13.62
CA LEU A 184 16.79 15.69 -13.90
C LEU A 184 18.09 15.28 -14.60
N VAL A 185 18.35 15.85 -15.77
CA VAL A 185 19.56 15.59 -16.58
C VAL A 185 20.59 16.72 -16.40
N SER A 186 20.13 17.97 -16.37
CA SER A 186 21.02 19.14 -16.26
C SER A 186 20.35 20.27 -15.49
N GLY A 187 21.16 21.10 -14.86
CA GLY A 187 20.67 22.26 -14.10
C GLY A 187 20.22 21.93 -12.69
N LYS A 188 19.12 22.56 -12.25
CA LYS A 188 18.58 22.43 -10.89
C LYS A 188 17.08 22.15 -10.91
N ALA A 189 16.60 21.40 -9.94
CA ALA A 189 15.20 21.20 -9.66
C ALA A 189 14.53 22.50 -9.17
N ILE A 190 13.23 22.62 -9.38
CA ILE A 190 12.42 23.69 -8.78
C ILE A 190 12.20 23.31 -7.31
N THR A 191 12.33 24.28 -6.43
CA THR A 191 12.17 24.13 -4.99
C THR A 191 11.25 25.21 -4.44
N ALA A 192 10.82 25.08 -3.18
CA ALA A 192 10.02 26.08 -2.49
C ALA A 192 10.66 27.48 -2.48
N SER A 193 12.01 27.59 -2.61
CA SER A 193 12.73 28.86 -2.72
C SER A 193 12.53 29.57 -4.06
N ASP A 194 11.97 28.92 -5.05
CA ASP A 194 11.71 29.46 -6.39
C ASP A 194 10.28 29.96 -6.57
N VAL A 195 9.47 29.88 -5.51
CA VAL A 195 8.13 30.49 -5.48
C VAL A 195 8.25 32.01 -5.74
N GLY A 196 7.47 32.48 -6.72
CA GLY A 196 7.51 33.87 -7.17
C GLY A 196 8.62 34.21 -8.17
N LYS A 197 9.46 33.23 -8.57
CA LYS A 197 10.46 33.43 -9.61
C LYS A 197 9.99 32.88 -10.95
N ASN A 198 10.38 33.52 -12.04
CA ASN A 198 10.08 33.10 -13.39
C ASN A 198 11.15 32.10 -13.90
N VAL A 199 11.10 30.86 -13.39
CA VAL A 199 11.99 29.77 -13.79
C VAL A 199 11.18 28.59 -14.32
N VAL A 200 11.82 27.76 -15.16
CA VAL A 200 11.19 26.60 -15.78
C VAL A 200 12.15 25.45 -15.89
N MET A 201 11.63 24.22 -15.78
CA MET A 201 12.29 23.02 -16.24
C MET A 201 11.59 22.51 -17.49
N ILE A 202 12.36 22.22 -18.54
CA ILE A 202 11.87 21.73 -19.82
C ILE A 202 12.34 20.30 -20.07
N GLU A 203 11.60 19.59 -20.90
CA GLU A 203 11.99 18.24 -21.29
C GLU A 203 13.17 18.28 -22.28
N LYS A 204 14.00 17.24 -22.23
CA LYS A 204 15.26 17.14 -22.98
C LYS A 204 15.05 17.16 -24.50
N THR A 205 14.04 16.46 -25.02
CA THR A 205 13.74 16.44 -26.46
C THR A 205 13.29 17.80 -26.94
N LEU A 206 12.45 18.48 -26.15
CA LEU A 206 12.02 19.86 -26.43
C LEU A 206 13.21 20.83 -26.42
N ALA A 207 14.16 20.63 -25.48
CA ALA A 207 15.39 21.42 -25.42
C ALA A 207 16.29 21.20 -26.63
N GLU A 208 16.48 19.94 -27.05
CA GLU A 208 17.34 19.56 -28.18
C GLU A 208 16.77 20.06 -29.53
N GLU A 209 15.46 19.94 -29.76
CA GLU A 209 14.82 20.42 -30.98
C GLU A 209 14.88 21.95 -31.17
N ASN A 210 15.00 22.69 -30.07
CA ASN A 210 15.06 24.15 -30.06
C ASN A 210 16.46 24.71 -29.74
N ASP A 211 17.49 23.88 -29.66
CA ASP A 211 18.87 24.28 -29.27
C ASP A 211 18.95 25.02 -27.92
N LEU A 212 18.01 24.77 -26.99
CA LEU A 212 17.87 25.42 -25.71
C LEU A 212 18.77 24.80 -24.64
N LYS A 213 19.33 25.63 -23.77
CA LYS A 213 20.26 25.24 -22.67
C LYS A 213 19.82 25.86 -21.36
N VAL A 214 20.32 25.29 -20.26
CA VAL A 214 20.16 25.88 -18.93
C VAL A 214 20.72 27.31 -18.91
N GLY A 215 19.89 28.25 -18.47
CA GLY A 215 20.19 29.68 -18.46
C GLY A 215 19.53 30.48 -19.61
N ASP A 216 19.07 29.82 -20.65
CA ASP A 216 18.35 30.46 -21.75
C ASP A 216 16.94 30.88 -21.31
N LYS A 217 16.32 31.74 -22.08
CA LYS A 217 15.01 32.28 -21.82
C LYS A 217 14.01 31.81 -22.85
N ILE A 218 12.86 31.37 -22.40
CA ILE A 218 11.70 31.05 -23.23
C ILE A 218 10.51 31.92 -22.84
N LYS A 219 9.56 32.07 -23.74
CA LYS A 219 8.30 32.74 -23.47
C LYS A 219 7.14 31.77 -23.62
N ILE A 220 6.21 31.84 -22.70
CA ILE A 220 4.94 31.14 -22.79
C ILE A 220 3.79 32.13 -22.66
N GLN A 221 2.68 31.80 -23.29
CA GLN A 221 1.51 32.67 -23.35
C GLN A 221 0.27 31.92 -22.91
N SER A 222 -0.64 32.58 -22.22
CA SER A 222 -1.95 32.02 -21.86
C SER A 222 -2.76 31.68 -23.12
N SER A 223 -3.69 30.72 -23.01
CA SER A 223 -4.51 30.26 -24.14
C SER A 223 -5.43 31.38 -24.72
N ASP A 224 -5.69 32.42 -23.95
CA ASP A 224 -6.42 33.63 -24.39
C ASP A 224 -5.49 34.72 -24.95
N GLU A 225 -4.18 34.43 -25.05
CA GLU A 225 -3.13 35.35 -25.51
C GLU A 225 -2.99 36.64 -24.67
N ALA A 226 -3.70 36.74 -23.55
CA ALA A 226 -3.72 37.96 -22.74
C ALA A 226 -2.45 38.13 -21.88
N THR A 227 -1.85 37.03 -21.46
CA THR A 227 -0.69 37.04 -20.55
C THR A 227 0.50 36.33 -21.17
N THR A 228 1.64 37.00 -21.28
CA THR A 228 2.91 36.43 -21.71
C THR A 228 3.90 36.47 -20.56
N VAL A 229 4.56 35.36 -20.26
CA VAL A 229 5.58 35.23 -19.21
C VAL A 229 6.90 34.80 -19.81
N GLU A 230 7.96 35.54 -19.51
CA GLU A 230 9.33 35.17 -19.85
C GLU A 230 9.91 34.33 -18.69
N LEU A 231 10.42 33.14 -18.99
CA LEU A 231 10.95 32.17 -18.05
C LEU A 231 12.40 31.84 -18.36
N THR A 232 13.22 31.71 -17.31
CA THR A 232 14.61 31.25 -17.44
C THR A 232 14.67 29.74 -17.21
N ILE A 233 15.30 29.02 -18.13
CA ILE A 233 15.50 27.57 -18.01
C ILE A 233 16.44 27.28 -16.85
N GLN A 234 15.92 26.73 -15.77
CA GLN A 234 16.67 26.37 -14.58
C GLN A 234 17.18 24.94 -14.63
N GLY A 235 16.44 24.04 -15.28
CA GLY A 235 16.78 22.63 -15.41
C GLY A 235 16.24 22.01 -16.69
N ILE A 236 16.86 20.92 -17.09
CA ILE A 236 16.42 20.05 -18.18
C ILE A 236 16.22 18.67 -17.60
N TYR A 237 15.06 18.07 -17.84
CA TYR A 237 14.72 16.73 -17.39
C TYR A 237 14.47 15.81 -18.58
N GLU A 238 14.53 14.52 -18.40
CA GLU A 238 14.21 13.47 -19.37
C GLU A 238 13.06 12.65 -18.84
N THR A 239 12.04 12.44 -19.66
CA THR A 239 10.91 11.56 -19.33
C THR A 239 11.03 10.22 -20.03
N SER A 240 10.63 9.14 -19.35
CA SER A 240 10.46 7.80 -19.94
C SER A 240 9.02 7.55 -20.40
N ASP A 241 8.11 8.51 -20.21
CA ASP A 241 6.74 8.44 -20.68
C ASP A 241 6.71 8.65 -22.20
N SER A 242 6.16 7.68 -22.94
CA SER A 242 5.99 7.75 -24.40
C SER A 242 4.67 8.38 -24.83
N GLY A 243 3.82 8.75 -23.87
CA GLY A 243 2.50 9.31 -24.12
C GLY A 243 1.43 8.27 -24.50
N SER A 244 0.19 8.73 -24.49
CA SER A 244 -0.98 7.95 -24.92
C SER A 244 -1.32 8.22 -26.39
N ASP A 245 -2.20 7.41 -26.99
CA ASP A 245 -2.72 7.66 -28.35
C ASP A 245 -3.34 9.05 -28.52
N ALA A 246 -3.80 9.67 -27.42
CA ALA A 246 -4.33 11.05 -27.43
C ALA A 246 -3.23 12.11 -27.65
N ALA A 247 -1.98 11.81 -27.29
CA ALA A 247 -0.83 12.68 -27.54
C ALA A 247 -0.53 12.83 -29.05
N THR A 248 -1.01 11.91 -29.88
CA THR A 248 -0.91 12.02 -31.35
C THR A 248 -1.86 13.06 -31.93
N ASN A 249 -2.88 13.50 -31.20
CA ASN A 249 -3.89 14.45 -31.67
C ASN A 249 -3.75 15.85 -31.05
N PHE A 250 -3.11 15.96 -29.89
CA PHE A 250 -2.99 17.22 -29.17
C PHE A 250 -1.57 17.41 -28.65
N SER A 251 -0.89 18.47 -29.08
CA SER A 251 0.50 18.78 -28.71
C SER A 251 0.69 18.89 -27.19
N PHE A 252 -0.24 19.50 -26.46
CA PHE A 252 -0.15 19.64 -25.00
C PHE A 252 -0.31 18.32 -24.22
N LEU A 253 -0.81 17.25 -24.86
CA LEU A 253 -0.87 15.91 -24.25
C LEU A 253 0.40 15.09 -24.51
N ASN A 254 1.32 15.59 -25.34
CA ASN A 254 2.61 14.98 -25.56
C ASN A 254 3.50 15.19 -24.32
N PRO A 255 4.02 14.12 -23.67
CA PRO A 255 4.87 14.26 -22.49
C PRO A 255 6.10 15.15 -22.72
N TYR A 256 6.63 15.17 -23.94
CA TYR A 256 7.78 16.00 -24.32
C TYR A 256 7.47 17.52 -24.29
N ASN A 257 6.20 17.90 -24.38
CA ASN A 257 5.72 19.27 -24.28
C ASN A 257 5.27 19.66 -22.86
N THR A 258 5.58 18.84 -21.87
CA THR A 258 5.31 19.16 -20.47
C THR A 258 6.45 20.01 -19.91
N ILE A 259 6.11 21.12 -19.27
CA ILE A 259 7.09 21.96 -18.58
C ILE A 259 6.72 22.08 -17.10
N TYR A 260 7.73 22.06 -16.23
CA TYR A 260 7.55 22.29 -14.81
C TYR A 260 7.92 23.74 -14.46
N VAL A 261 7.05 24.38 -13.70
CA VAL A 261 7.24 25.77 -13.23
C VAL A 261 6.85 25.87 -11.75
N PRO A 262 7.31 26.90 -11.00
CA PRO A 262 6.69 27.19 -9.71
C PRO A 262 5.18 27.41 -9.86
N TYR A 263 4.36 26.90 -8.93
CA TYR A 263 2.90 27.01 -9.01
C TYR A 263 2.41 28.45 -9.20
N THR A 264 3.17 29.45 -8.71
CA THR A 264 2.88 30.88 -8.88
C THR A 264 2.97 31.34 -10.35
N VAL A 265 3.85 30.75 -11.14
CA VAL A 265 3.94 31.00 -12.58
C VAL A 265 2.72 30.43 -13.30
N ALA A 266 2.33 29.20 -12.99
CA ALA A 266 1.11 28.60 -13.55
C ALA A 266 -0.13 29.44 -13.20
N ASN A 267 -0.22 29.94 -11.98
CA ASN A 267 -1.30 30.83 -11.55
C ASN A 267 -1.31 32.17 -12.35
N THR A 268 -0.13 32.70 -12.66
CA THR A 268 -0.03 33.92 -13.50
C THR A 268 -0.59 33.67 -14.90
N ILE A 269 -0.34 32.48 -15.48
CA ILE A 269 -0.89 32.09 -16.79
C ILE A 269 -2.40 31.83 -16.71
N LYS A 270 -2.92 31.31 -15.61
CA LYS A 270 -4.36 31.08 -15.37
C LYS A 270 -5.15 32.40 -15.22
N GLY A 271 -4.50 33.48 -14.76
CA GLY A 271 -5.11 34.76 -14.52
C GLY A 271 -5.28 35.13 -13.05
N SER A 272 -5.85 36.32 -12.80
CA SER A 272 -5.94 36.94 -11.46
C SER A 272 -6.68 36.13 -10.41
N ASP A 273 -7.69 35.37 -10.83
CA ASP A 273 -8.59 34.62 -9.95
C ASP A 273 -7.91 33.38 -9.34
N SER A 274 -6.79 32.95 -9.92
CA SER A 274 -5.97 31.85 -9.44
C SER A 274 -4.86 32.27 -8.47
N LYS A 275 -4.77 33.55 -8.14
CA LYS A 275 -3.73 34.03 -7.22
C LYS A 275 -3.90 33.43 -5.84
N ASP A 276 -2.77 32.98 -5.27
CA ASP A 276 -2.70 32.35 -3.94
C ASP A 276 -3.58 31.09 -3.78
N THR A 277 -3.83 30.41 -4.90
CA THR A 277 -4.59 29.16 -4.93
C THR A 277 -3.82 28.05 -5.64
N VAL A 278 -4.29 26.79 -5.46
CA VAL A 278 -3.76 25.60 -6.13
C VAL A 278 -4.90 24.65 -6.48
N ASP A 279 -4.70 23.77 -7.45
CA ASP A 279 -5.70 22.80 -7.87
C ASP A 279 -5.77 21.61 -6.93
N SER A 280 -4.61 21.21 -6.40
CA SER A 280 -4.48 20.10 -5.45
C SER A 280 -3.22 20.25 -4.59
N ALA A 281 -3.22 19.56 -3.46
CA ALA A 281 -2.05 19.42 -2.61
C ALA A 281 -1.86 17.93 -2.27
N ILE A 282 -0.61 17.46 -2.32
CA ILE A 282 -0.25 16.11 -1.93
C ILE A 282 0.57 16.20 -0.65
N TYR A 283 0.15 15.48 0.38
CA TYR A 283 0.84 15.36 1.67
C TYR A 283 1.51 14.00 1.74
N PHE A 284 2.79 14.00 2.09
CA PHE A 284 3.60 12.79 2.27
C PHE A 284 3.62 12.47 3.75
N MET A 285 3.09 11.31 4.12
CA MET A 285 3.08 10.87 5.51
C MET A 285 4.43 10.26 5.90
N ASP A 286 4.78 10.37 7.18
CA ASP A 286 5.93 9.68 7.77
C ASP A 286 5.75 8.14 7.77
N ASP A 287 4.51 7.67 7.91
CA ASP A 287 4.11 6.27 7.78
C ASP A 287 2.68 6.21 7.21
N ALA A 288 2.44 5.31 6.26
CA ALA A 288 1.12 5.07 5.69
C ALA A 288 0.07 4.64 6.74
N ALA A 289 0.49 4.06 7.87
CA ALA A 289 -0.41 3.72 8.97
C ALA A 289 -1.05 4.96 9.61
N ASN A 290 -0.43 6.15 9.46
CA ASN A 290 -0.90 7.40 10.05
C ASN A 290 -1.91 8.15 9.18
N ILE A 291 -2.19 7.66 7.94
CA ILE A 291 -3.16 8.28 7.03
C ILE A 291 -4.51 8.52 7.71
N SER A 292 -5.07 7.49 8.35
CA SER A 292 -6.37 7.62 9.03
C SER A 292 -6.36 8.61 10.21
N ALA A 293 -5.25 8.75 10.90
CA ALA A 293 -5.08 9.73 11.97
C ALA A 293 -5.03 11.15 11.37
N PHE A 294 -4.21 11.35 10.33
CA PHE A 294 -4.12 12.60 9.60
C PHE A 294 -5.46 13.03 9.01
N GLU A 295 -6.21 12.14 8.32
CA GLU A 295 -7.53 12.47 7.78
C GLU A 295 -8.51 12.95 8.84
N LYS A 296 -8.47 12.32 10.02
CA LYS A 296 -9.34 12.67 11.15
C LYS A 296 -8.98 14.06 11.70
N GLU A 297 -7.71 14.39 11.82
CA GLU A 297 -7.25 15.70 12.27
C GLU A 297 -7.50 16.77 11.20
N ALA A 298 -7.21 16.47 9.94
CA ALA A 298 -7.43 17.35 8.82
C ALA A 298 -8.89 17.80 8.70
N LYS A 299 -9.85 16.88 8.90
CA LYS A 299 -11.30 17.20 8.89
C LYS A 299 -11.73 18.15 10.01
N GLN A 300 -10.91 18.37 11.03
CA GLN A 300 -11.17 19.37 12.09
C GLN A 300 -10.66 20.77 11.70
N VAL A 301 -9.87 20.88 10.65
CA VAL A 301 -9.34 22.17 10.16
C VAL A 301 -10.43 22.93 9.41
N SER A 302 -10.97 23.95 10.02
CA SER A 302 -12.04 24.79 9.46
C SER A 302 -11.62 25.67 8.28
N ALA A 303 -10.32 25.68 7.90
CA ALA A 303 -9.82 26.45 6.78
C ALA A 303 -10.09 25.77 5.42
N VAL A 304 -10.48 24.51 5.42
CA VAL A 304 -10.84 23.72 4.25
C VAL A 304 -12.35 23.51 4.26
N ASP A 305 -12.99 23.79 3.14
CA ASP A 305 -14.41 23.47 2.94
C ASP A 305 -14.58 22.00 2.55
N TRP A 306 -14.91 21.16 3.53
CA TRP A 306 -15.07 19.71 3.35
C TRP A 306 -16.35 19.31 2.59
N ASP A 307 -17.21 20.25 2.22
CA ASP A 307 -18.33 20.02 1.31
C ASP A 307 -17.89 20.07 -0.15
N THR A 308 -16.86 20.87 -0.43
CA THR A 308 -16.29 21.07 -1.77
C THR A 308 -15.06 20.19 -2.00
N PHE A 309 -14.23 19.99 -0.97
CA PHE A 309 -12.95 19.26 -1.08
C PHE A 309 -12.98 17.93 -0.36
N LYS A 310 -12.16 16.99 -0.84
CA LYS A 310 -11.92 15.71 -0.18
C LYS A 310 -10.44 15.42 -0.05
N LEU A 311 -10.11 14.63 0.98
CA LEU A 311 -8.83 13.93 1.05
C LEU A 311 -9.00 12.57 0.38
N ASP A 312 -8.14 12.28 -0.56
CA ASP A 312 -8.04 10.99 -1.24
C ASP A 312 -6.69 10.38 -0.87
N ALA A 313 -6.72 9.42 0.02
CA ALA A 313 -5.57 8.60 0.30
C ALA A 313 -5.45 7.57 -0.82
N ASN A 314 -4.28 7.46 -1.44
CA ASN A 314 -4.04 6.41 -2.44
C ASN A 314 -3.94 5.02 -1.78
N ASP A 315 -4.98 4.73 -0.97
CA ASP A 315 -5.06 3.55 -0.11
C ASP A 315 -5.37 2.28 -0.91
N ALA A 316 -5.95 2.41 -2.10
CA ALA A 316 -6.35 1.26 -2.91
C ALA A 316 -5.13 0.42 -3.36
N VAL A 317 -4.04 1.04 -3.79
CA VAL A 317 -2.81 0.35 -4.19
C VAL A 317 -2.14 -0.27 -2.96
N TYR A 318 -2.12 0.45 -1.85
CA TYR A 318 -1.62 -0.04 -0.57
C TYR A 318 -2.40 -1.28 -0.10
N GLN A 319 -3.73 -1.22 -0.07
CA GLN A 319 -4.59 -2.33 0.33
C GLN A 319 -4.42 -3.55 -0.59
N GLN A 320 -4.29 -3.32 -1.87
CA GLN A 320 -4.05 -4.40 -2.85
C GLN A 320 -2.72 -5.11 -2.62
N MET A 321 -1.65 -4.39 -2.25
CA MET A 321 -0.33 -4.98 -1.99
C MET A 321 -0.25 -5.63 -0.61
N ILE A 322 -0.82 -5.02 0.42
CA ILE A 322 -0.69 -5.47 1.80
C ILE A 322 -1.74 -6.52 2.16
N GLY A 323 -2.92 -6.49 1.54
CA GLY A 323 -3.99 -7.44 1.80
C GLY A 323 -3.54 -8.91 1.79
N PRO A 324 -2.83 -9.40 0.77
CA PRO A 324 -2.29 -10.75 0.75
C PRO A 324 -1.33 -11.05 1.91
N ILE A 325 -0.48 -10.09 2.28
CA ILE A 325 0.52 -10.24 3.35
C ILE A 325 -0.16 -10.30 4.72
N ASP A 326 -1.13 -9.44 4.97
CA ASP A 326 -1.90 -9.40 6.22
C ASP A 326 -2.75 -10.66 6.38
N ASN A 327 -3.28 -11.21 5.28
CA ASN A 327 -3.99 -12.49 5.27
C ASN A 327 -3.06 -13.64 5.67
N VAL A 328 -1.82 -13.67 5.16
CA VAL A 328 -0.80 -14.68 5.53
C VAL A 328 -0.43 -14.54 7.01
N ALA A 329 -0.23 -13.33 7.52
CA ALA A 329 0.05 -13.09 8.93
C ALA A 329 -1.09 -13.57 9.84
N SER A 330 -2.33 -13.23 9.50
CA SER A 330 -3.54 -13.60 10.25
C SER A 330 -3.78 -15.11 10.20
N PHE A 331 -3.61 -15.73 9.04
CA PHE A 331 -3.69 -17.19 8.89
C PHE A 331 -2.66 -17.90 9.77
N SER A 332 -1.39 -17.47 9.71
CA SER A 332 -0.30 -18.05 10.50
C SER A 332 -0.57 -17.94 12.00
N LYS A 333 -1.09 -16.80 12.46
CA LYS A 333 -1.52 -16.60 13.85
C LYS A 333 -2.59 -17.60 14.28
N ASN A 334 -3.63 -17.80 13.45
CA ASN A 334 -4.69 -18.77 13.73
C ASN A 334 -4.16 -20.21 13.77
N VAL A 335 -3.27 -20.58 12.86
CA VAL A 335 -2.61 -21.90 12.85
C VAL A 335 -1.84 -22.12 14.15
N VAL A 336 -1.07 -21.14 14.64
CA VAL A 336 -0.34 -21.23 15.92
C VAL A 336 -1.30 -21.53 17.07
N TYR A 337 -2.45 -20.87 17.16
CA TYR A 337 -3.44 -21.14 18.21
C TYR A 337 -4.02 -22.55 18.10
N ILE A 338 -4.45 -22.96 16.91
CA ILE A 338 -5.06 -24.29 16.68
C ILE A 338 -4.04 -25.38 17.02
N VAL A 339 -2.80 -25.27 16.52
CA VAL A 339 -1.74 -26.24 16.77
C VAL A 339 -1.35 -26.28 18.24
N SER A 340 -1.33 -25.14 18.95
CA SER A 340 -1.04 -25.09 20.38
C SER A 340 -2.09 -25.82 21.20
N ILE A 341 -3.38 -25.61 20.91
CA ILE A 341 -4.50 -26.29 21.59
C ILE A 341 -4.48 -27.79 21.27
N ALA A 342 -4.38 -28.15 20.00
CA ALA A 342 -4.33 -29.54 19.57
C ALA A 342 -3.12 -30.30 20.16
N GLY A 343 -1.93 -29.65 20.14
CA GLY A 343 -0.72 -30.16 20.73
C GLY A 343 -0.86 -30.42 22.23
N ALA A 344 -1.44 -29.48 22.98
CA ALA A 344 -1.71 -29.63 24.41
C ALA A 344 -2.63 -30.83 24.69
N LEU A 345 -3.68 -31.01 23.90
CA LEU A 345 -4.61 -32.13 24.03
C LEU A 345 -3.95 -33.47 23.70
N ILE A 346 -3.22 -33.56 22.59
CA ILE A 346 -2.55 -34.77 22.17
C ILE A 346 -1.50 -35.20 23.21
N LEU A 347 -0.67 -34.24 23.64
CA LEU A 347 0.34 -34.51 24.67
C LEU A 347 -0.31 -34.88 26.00
N GLY A 348 -1.41 -34.23 26.40
CA GLY A 348 -2.16 -34.57 27.58
C GLY A 348 -2.72 -36.00 27.56
N LEU A 349 -3.24 -36.43 26.41
CA LEU A 349 -3.70 -37.83 26.20
C LEU A 349 -2.54 -38.85 26.28
N LEU A 350 -1.38 -38.51 25.71
CA LEU A 350 -0.20 -39.36 25.80
C LEU A 350 0.28 -39.51 27.25
N VAL A 351 0.31 -38.40 28.00
CA VAL A 351 0.66 -38.43 29.44
C VAL A 351 -0.36 -39.24 30.23
N MET A 352 -1.65 -39.10 29.93
CA MET A 352 -2.71 -39.86 30.57
C MET A 352 -2.51 -41.38 30.32
N MET A 353 -2.16 -41.77 29.10
CA MET A 353 -1.85 -43.15 28.76
C MET A 353 -0.63 -43.67 29.54
N GLN A 354 0.43 -42.86 29.63
CA GLN A 354 1.63 -43.21 30.43
C GLN A 354 1.29 -43.39 31.93
N ILE A 355 0.44 -42.56 32.50
CA ILE A 355 -0.01 -42.67 33.88
C ILE A 355 -0.80 -43.96 34.08
N ARG A 356 -1.71 -44.31 33.16
CA ARG A 356 -2.48 -45.56 33.25
C ARG A 356 -1.60 -46.79 33.29
N GLU A 357 -0.56 -46.86 32.46
CA GLU A 357 0.35 -48.01 32.40
C GLU A 357 1.28 -48.11 33.62
N ARG A 358 1.60 -46.97 34.25
CA ARG A 358 2.42 -46.90 35.46
C ARG A 358 1.61 -46.92 36.75
N LYS A 359 0.30 -47.17 36.65
CA LYS A 359 -0.62 -47.09 37.78
C LYS A 359 -0.17 -47.92 38.97
N TYR A 360 0.31 -49.15 38.72
CA TYR A 360 0.81 -50.04 39.75
C TYR A 360 2.12 -49.52 40.40
N GLU A 361 3.11 -49.11 39.59
CA GLU A 361 4.37 -48.55 40.09
C GLU A 361 4.11 -47.33 41.00
N MET A 362 3.15 -46.47 40.61
CA MET A 362 2.74 -45.30 41.40
C MET A 362 2.02 -45.69 42.69
N GLY A 363 1.19 -46.74 42.63
CA GLY A 363 0.52 -47.30 43.80
C GLY A 363 1.50 -47.77 44.86
N VAL A 364 2.54 -48.50 44.46
CA VAL A 364 3.62 -48.93 45.34
C VAL A 364 4.38 -47.74 45.95
N LEU A 365 4.73 -46.73 45.13
CA LEU A 365 5.44 -45.55 45.63
C LEU A 365 4.60 -44.77 46.67
N LEU A 366 3.30 -44.64 46.45
CA LEU A 366 2.39 -44.02 47.38
C LEU A 366 2.23 -44.83 48.67
N ALA A 367 2.24 -46.17 48.58
CA ALA A 367 2.16 -47.07 49.75
C ALA A 367 3.42 -46.97 50.63
N ILE A 368 4.59 -46.70 50.04
CA ILE A 368 5.87 -46.48 50.75
C ILE A 368 5.93 -45.04 51.38
N GLY A 369 4.90 -44.18 51.11
CA GLY A 369 4.82 -42.86 51.71
C GLY A 369 5.39 -41.73 50.86
N GLU A 370 5.65 -41.91 49.55
CA GLU A 370 6.10 -40.83 48.67
C GLU A 370 4.97 -39.79 48.47
N LYS A 371 5.31 -38.50 48.49
CA LYS A 371 4.32 -37.43 48.31
C LYS A 371 3.78 -37.42 46.87
N ARG A 372 2.46 -37.27 46.72
CA ARG A 372 1.78 -37.20 45.40
C ARG A 372 2.36 -36.12 44.50
N SER A 373 2.74 -34.94 45.05
CA SER A 373 3.36 -33.83 44.32
C SER A 373 4.70 -34.21 43.66
N LYS A 374 5.49 -35.11 44.30
CA LYS A 374 6.75 -35.60 43.72
C LYS A 374 6.53 -36.50 42.52
N LEU A 375 5.43 -37.28 42.50
CA LEU A 375 5.03 -38.08 41.35
C LEU A 375 4.61 -37.21 40.16
N VAL A 376 3.79 -36.19 40.42
CA VAL A 376 3.44 -35.21 39.41
C VAL A 376 4.67 -34.46 38.89
N GLY A 377 5.58 -34.05 39.79
CA GLY A 377 6.85 -33.43 39.46
C GLY A 377 7.76 -34.32 38.58
N GLN A 378 7.71 -35.64 38.75
CA GLN A 378 8.46 -36.60 37.91
C GLN A 378 7.97 -36.54 36.45
N PHE A 379 6.65 -36.57 36.20
CA PHE A 379 6.08 -36.43 34.84
C PHE A 379 6.37 -35.08 34.23
N LEU A 380 6.30 -34.00 35.04
CA LEU A 380 6.64 -32.65 34.56
C LEU A 380 8.08 -32.57 34.11
N VAL A 381 9.04 -33.18 34.84
CA VAL A 381 10.46 -33.22 34.45
C VAL A 381 10.63 -34.03 33.17
N GLU A 382 9.96 -35.22 33.06
CA GLU A 382 10.02 -36.05 31.84
C GLU A 382 9.58 -35.23 30.61
N ILE A 383 8.47 -34.49 30.68
CA ILE A 383 7.96 -33.68 29.58
C ILE A 383 8.85 -32.47 29.33
N LEU A 384 9.35 -31.77 30.34
CA LEU A 384 10.27 -30.65 30.16
C LEU A 384 11.56 -31.03 29.43
N VAL A 385 12.13 -32.18 29.77
CA VAL A 385 13.33 -32.69 29.08
C VAL A 385 13.02 -32.96 27.59
N VAL A 386 11.88 -33.62 27.33
CA VAL A 386 11.43 -33.83 25.93
C VAL A 386 11.18 -32.49 25.24
N ALA A 387 10.53 -31.53 25.90
CA ALA A 387 10.27 -30.21 25.35
C ALA A 387 11.55 -29.45 24.96
N VAL A 388 12.57 -29.45 25.83
CA VAL A 388 13.87 -28.82 25.54
C VAL A 388 14.57 -29.49 24.35
N LEU A 389 14.56 -30.81 24.26
CA LEU A 389 15.14 -31.53 23.11
C LEU A 389 14.35 -31.24 21.82
N SER A 390 13.02 -31.27 21.88
CA SER A 390 12.17 -30.96 20.73
C SER A 390 12.34 -29.52 20.27
N PHE A 391 12.48 -28.59 21.21
CA PHE A 391 12.75 -27.17 20.91
C PHE A 391 14.08 -27.02 20.14
N ALA A 392 15.15 -27.68 20.58
CA ALA A 392 16.43 -27.62 19.88
C ALA A 392 16.34 -28.15 18.44
N ILE A 393 15.61 -29.24 18.23
CA ILE A 393 15.37 -29.80 16.89
C ILE A 393 14.50 -28.85 16.05
N ALA A 394 13.44 -28.30 16.65
CA ALA A 394 12.54 -27.37 15.98
C ALA A 394 13.25 -26.08 15.54
N ALA A 395 14.14 -25.54 16.36
CA ALA A 395 14.91 -24.35 16.05
C ALA A 395 15.75 -24.49 14.76
N VAL A 396 16.28 -25.71 14.51
CA VAL A 396 17.04 -25.98 13.29
C VAL A 396 16.14 -26.23 12.07
N SER A 397 15.04 -26.97 12.26
CA SER A 397 14.18 -27.39 11.13
C SER A 397 13.11 -26.41 10.72
N SER A 398 12.67 -25.52 11.61
CA SER A 398 11.54 -24.58 11.35
C SER A 398 11.80 -23.58 10.21
N HIS A 399 13.04 -23.15 10.03
CA HIS A 399 13.41 -22.25 8.94
C HIS A 399 13.01 -22.81 7.58
N TYR A 400 13.34 -24.05 7.30
CA TYR A 400 13.00 -24.71 6.03
C TYR A 400 11.49 -24.87 5.86
N VAL A 401 10.79 -25.27 6.91
CA VAL A 401 9.33 -25.45 6.87
C VAL A 401 8.63 -24.08 6.67
N ALA A 402 9.05 -23.07 7.41
CA ALA A 402 8.48 -21.73 7.31
C ALA A 402 8.66 -21.12 5.91
N GLN A 403 9.83 -21.31 5.30
CA GLN A 403 10.12 -20.79 3.96
C GLN A 403 9.23 -21.44 2.90
N VAL A 404 9.08 -22.77 2.93
CA VAL A 404 8.24 -23.49 1.97
C VAL A 404 6.77 -23.10 2.14
N VAL A 405 6.25 -23.13 3.35
CA VAL A 405 4.82 -22.85 3.64
C VAL A 405 4.51 -21.38 3.42
N GLY A 406 5.37 -20.47 3.85
CA GLY A 406 5.17 -19.02 3.70
C GLY A 406 5.13 -18.59 2.24
N ASN A 407 6.07 -19.07 1.42
CA ASN A 407 6.08 -18.76 -0.02
C ASN A 407 4.87 -19.37 -0.74
N GLN A 408 4.44 -20.57 -0.37
CA GLN A 408 3.25 -21.19 -0.96
C GLN A 408 1.97 -20.43 -0.61
N LEU A 409 1.83 -19.97 0.63
CA LEU A 409 0.68 -19.16 1.07
C LEU A 409 0.65 -17.82 0.33
N LEU A 410 1.80 -17.14 0.20
CA LEU A 410 1.88 -15.87 -0.52
C LEU A 410 1.50 -16.04 -2.00
N THR A 411 2.02 -17.07 -2.67
CA THR A 411 1.68 -17.37 -4.06
C THR A 411 0.18 -17.63 -4.24
N GLN A 412 -0.44 -18.36 -3.33
CA GLN A 412 -1.88 -18.64 -3.37
C GLN A 412 -2.72 -17.37 -3.15
N GLN A 413 -2.33 -16.50 -2.23
CA GLN A 413 -3.03 -15.23 -1.97
C GLN A 413 -2.89 -14.27 -3.17
N ASN A 414 -1.70 -14.16 -3.77
CA ASN A 414 -1.50 -13.33 -4.96
C ASN A 414 -2.31 -13.84 -6.15
N ALA A 415 -2.42 -15.15 -6.36
CA ALA A 415 -3.26 -15.73 -7.42
C ALA A 415 -4.74 -15.39 -7.21
N THR A 416 -5.25 -15.46 -5.99
CA THR A 416 -6.64 -15.11 -5.66
C THR A 416 -6.92 -13.61 -5.85
N ALA A 417 -5.96 -12.75 -5.52
CA ALA A 417 -6.07 -11.31 -5.73
C ALA A 417 -6.09 -10.95 -7.23
N SER A 418 -5.31 -11.65 -8.05
CA SER A 418 -5.27 -11.44 -9.50
C SER A 418 -6.55 -11.91 -10.21
N GLU A 419 -7.20 -12.97 -9.73
CA GLU A 419 -8.49 -13.45 -10.27
C GLU A 419 -9.64 -12.49 -9.96
N SER A 420 -9.64 -11.82 -8.82
CA SER A 420 -10.68 -10.86 -8.46
C SER A 420 -10.62 -9.56 -9.28
N THR A 421 -9.45 -9.17 -9.79
CA THR A 421 -9.28 -8.01 -10.68
C THR A 421 -9.67 -8.29 -12.13
N SER A 422 -9.58 -9.54 -12.60
CA SER A 422 -9.97 -9.90 -13.97
C SER A 422 -11.48 -10.09 -14.18
N SER A 423 -12.29 -10.27 -13.13
CA SER A 423 -13.73 -10.44 -13.25
C SER A 423 -14.54 -9.14 -13.31
N SER A 424 -13.94 -7.97 -13.07
CA SER A 424 -14.62 -6.67 -13.18
C SER A 424 -14.66 -6.07 -14.59
N ASN A 425 -14.06 -6.74 -15.60
CA ASN A 425 -14.03 -6.27 -17.00
C ASN A 425 -15.05 -6.96 -17.91
N GLN A 426 -16.13 -7.56 -17.37
CA GLN A 426 -17.22 -8.07 -18.19
C GLN A 426 -18.11 -6.92 -18.64
N ARG A 427 -17.75 -6.32 -19.77
CA ARG A 427 -18.60 -5.41 -20.53
C ARG A 427 -19.88 -6.14 -20.93
N GLY A 428 -20.99 -5.70 -20.34
CA GLY A 428 -22.32 -6.05 -20.86
C GLY A 428 -22.46 -5.47 -22.27
N PRO A 429 -23.12 -6.18 -23.22
CA PRO A 429 -23.43 -5.68 -24.54
C PRO A 429 -24.62 -4.72 -24.49
N GLY A 430 -24.36 -3.41 -24.64
CA GLY A 430 -25.44 -2.45 -24.87
C GLY A 430 -25.20 -1.08 -24.29
N GLY A 431 -24.73 -0.13 -25.08
CA GLY A 431 -24.69 1.27 -24.69
C GLY A 431 -23.77 2.11 -25.59
N ASN A 432 -24.20 2.35 -26.83
CA ASN A 432 -23.63 3.34 -27.74
C ASN A 432 -23.92 4.74 -27.20
N GLY A 433 -22.91 5.48 -26.74
CA GLY A 433 -23.04 6.82 -26.20
C GLY A 433 -21.68 7.44 -25.89
N GLY A 434 -20.81 7.52 -26.88
CA GLY A 434 -19.55 8.25 -26.78
C GLY A 434 -19.79 9.75 -26.86
N GLY A 435 -19.72 10.48 -25.77
CA GLY A 435 -19.55 11.94 -25.74
C GLY A 435 -18.09 12.25 -25.45
N PRO A 436 -17.39 13.12 -26.25
CA PRO A 436 -16.09 13.64 -25.91
C PRO A 436 -16.27 14.75 -24.88
N GLY A 437 -16.20 14.43 -23.61
CA GLY A 437 -16.35 15.36 -22.51
C GLY A 437 -15.14 15.36 -21.60
N GLY A 438 -14.29 16.39 -21.75
CA GLY A 438 -13.49 17.00 -20.71
C GLY A 438 -12.67 16.05 -19.82
N GLY A 439 -11.68 15.38 -20.34
CA GLY A 439 -10.63 14.76 -19.55
C GLY A 439 -9.59 15.81 -19.19
N GLY A 440 -9.69 16.43 -18.01
CA GLY A 440 -8.50 16.97 -17.39
C GLY A 440 -7.54 15.83 -17.12
N PRO A 441 -6.22 16.07 -17.05
CA PRO A 441 -5.23 15.04 -16.83
C PRO A 441 -5.56 14.34 -15.52
N GLY A 442 -6.19 13.19 -15.62
CA GLY A 442 -6.59 12.40 -14.48
C GLY A 442 -5.34 11.77 -13.87
N PHE A 443 -5.03 12.14 -12.67
CA PHE A 443 -4.01 11.54 -11.80
C PHE A 443 -4.22 10.03 -11.56
N GLY A 444 -5.15 9.38 -12.23
CA GLY A 444 -5.53 7.99 -11.98
C GLY A 444 -4.94 6.93 -12.92
N ALA A 445 -4.23 7.30 -13.97
CA ALA A 445 -3.89 6.33 -15.02
C ALA A 445 -2.45 5.83 -15.03
N SER A 446 -1.54 6.32 -14.19
CA SER A 446 -0.11 6.00 -14.28
C SER A 446 0.49 5.22 -13.12
N LEU A 447 -0.29 4.81 -12.11
CA LEU A 447 0.25 4.07 -10.96
C LEU A 447 0.29 2.53 -11.14
N THR A 448 -0.02 2.01 -12.33
CA THR A 448 0.13 0.58 -12.64
C THR A 448 1.53 0.20 -13.13
N ALA A 449 2.44 1.17 -13.27
CA ALA A 449 3.81 0.91 -13.67
C ALA A 449 4.67 0.61 -12.44
N ASN A 450 5.07 -0.66 -12.31
CA ASN A 450 6.10 -1.16 -11.40
C ASN A 450 5.76 -1.27 -9.90
N THR A 451 4.57 -1.70 -9.53
CA THR A 451 4.43 -2.37 -8.24
C THR A 451 5.19 -3.69 -8.32
N SER A 452 6.39 -3.72 -7.77
CA SER A 452 7.17 -4.95 -7.62
C SER A 452 6.36 -5.90 -6.75
N GLU A 453 5.71 -6.87 -7.40
CA GLU A 453 4.99 -7.93 -6.72
C GLU A 453 5.93 -8.58 -5.70
N ILE A 454 5.57 -8.59 -4.42
CA ILE A 454 6.39 -9.24 -3.40
C ILE A 454 6.34 -10.74 -3.67
N LYS A 455 7.36 -11.24 -4.36
CA LYS A 455 7.44 -12.64 -4.82
C LYS A 455 7.94 -13.61 -3.75
N SER A 456 8.55 -13.13 -2.69
CA SER A 456 9.08 -13.97 -1.61
C SER A 456 9.17 -13.21 -0.30
N LEU A 457 8.87 -13.89 0.80
CA LEU A 457 9.09 -13.39 2.15
C LEU A 457 10.52 -13.75 2.58
N ASP A 458 11.29 -12.76 3.06
CA ASP A 458 12.57 -13.03 3.71
C ASP A 458 12.31 -13.58 5.13
N ILE A 459 12.22 -14.92 5.22
CA ILE A 459 11.85 -15.61 6.43
C ILE A 459 13.12 -15.92 7.24
N GLN A 460 13.36 -15.14 8.27
CA GLN A 460 14.43 -15.35 9.22
C GLN A 460 13.85 -15.64 10.61
N VAL A 461 14.38 -16.67 11.27
CA VAL A 461 14.00 -17.00 12.65
C VAL A 461 14.61 -15.97 13.59
N SER A 462 13.80 -15.15 14.22
CA SER A 462 14.25 -14.15 15.20
C SER A 462 14.41 -14.79 16.60
N LEU A 463 15.27 -14.17 17.43
CA LEU A 463 15.39 -14.58 18.83
C LEU A 463 14.06 -14.38 19.57
N GLU A 464 13.29 -13.37 19.19
CA GLU A 464 11.98 -13.09 19.77
C GLU A 464 10.97 -14.21 19.47
N ASP A 465 10.96 -14.74 18.22
CA ASP A 465 10.09 -15.86 17.84
C ASP A 465 10.47 -17.14 18.61
N MET A 466 11.76 -17.35 18.80
CA MET A 466 12.25 -18.48 19.63
C MET A 466 11.80 -18.36 21.09
N LEU A 467 11.84 -17.15 21.68
CA LEU A 467 11.38 -16.92 23.05
C LEU A 467 9.86 -17.09 23.18
N LYS A 468 9.09 -16.59 22.25
CA LYS A 468 7.63 -16.77 22.19
C LYS A 468 7.26 -18.24 22.09
N MET A 469 7.92 -18.97 21.19
CA MET A 469 7.71 -20.42 21.05
C MET A 469 8.12 -21.18 22.31
N GLY A 470 9.26 -20.83 22.92
CA GLY A 470 9.70 -21.40 24.18
C GLY A 470 8.67 -21.23 25.30
N GLY A 471 8.10 -20.02 25.43
CA GLY A 471 7.05 -19.73 26.39
C GLY A 471 5.77 -20.55 26.15
N ILE A 472 5.31 -20.65 24.90
CA ILE A 472 4.14 -21.46 24.55
C ILE A 472 4.44 -22.95 24.72
N GLY A 473 5.61 -23.43 24.32
CA GLY A 473 6.01 -24.82 24.49
C GLY A 473 6.03 -25.24 25.96
N VAL A 474 6.57 -24.40 26.84
CA VAL A 474 6.51 -24.62 28.30
C VAL A 474 5.06 -24.59 28.79
N GLY A 475 4.24 -23.64 28.31
CA GLY A 475 2.81 -23.58 28.62
C GLY A 475 2.06 -24.85 28.21
N ILE A 476 2.30 -25.36 27.01
CA ILE A 476 1.74 -26.61 26.51
C ILE A 476 2.19 -27.80 27.44
N ALA A 477 3.47 -27.85 27.78
CA ALA A 477 4.00 -28.88 28.67
C ALA A 477 3.30 -28.88 30.04
N PHE A 478 3.11 -27.67 30.64
CA PHE A 478 2.38 -27.53 31.90
C PHE A 478 0.92 -27.97 31.77
N ILE A 479 0.18 -27.50 30.77
CA ILE A 479 -1.23 -27.82 30.55
C ILE A 479 -1.38 -29.36 30.31
N SER A 480 -0.49 -29.95 29.51
CA SER A 480 -0.49 -31.37 29.21
C SER A 480 -0.28 -32.26 30.44
N VAL A 481 0.42 -31.74 31.47
CA VAL A 481 0.62 -32.47 32.74
C VAL A 481 -0.50 -32.20 33.74
N LEU A 482 -1.06 -31.00 33.76
CA LEU A 482 -2.08 -30.60 34.72
C LEU A 482 -3.33 -31.46 34.66
N LEU A 483 -3.88 -31.71 33.47
CA LEU A 483 -5.08 -32.53 33.30
C LEU A 483 -4.88 -33.98 33.82
N PRO A 484 -3.83 -34.71 33.40
CA PRO A 484 -3.58 -36.04 33.93
C PRO A 484 -3.17 -36.07 35.41
N SER A 485 -2.55 -35.02 35.94
CA SER A 485 -2.16 -34.91 37.34
C SER A 485 -3.34 -35.01 38.29
N ILE A 486 -4.53 -34.53 37.89
CA ILE A 486 -5.75 -34.69 38.68
C ILE A 486 -6.07 -36.16 38.94
N LEU A 487 -5.82 -37.01 37.95
CA LEU A 487 -5.98 -38.46 38.11
C LEU A 487 -5.00 -39.04 39.15
N VAL A 488 -3.74 -38.61 39.11
CA VAL A 488 -2.72 -39.07 40.08
C VAL A 488 -3.07 -38.61 41.50
N LEU A 489 -3.55 -37.34 41.64
CA LEU A 489 -3.95 -36.79 42.95
C LEU A 489 -5.17 -37.52 43.54
N ARG A 490 -6.07 -38.06 42.74
CA ARG A 490 -7.27 -38.83 43.16
C ARG A 490 -7.02 -40.33 43.35
N MET A 491 -5.82 -40.83 43.07
CA MET A 491 -5.50 -42.25 43.23
C MET A 491 -5.44 -42.67 44.71
N ASN A 492 -6.15 -43.75 45.07
CA ASN A 492 -6.07 -44.42 46.36
C ASN A 492 -5.17 -45.64 46.27
N PRO A 493 -4.05 -45.73 47.04
CA PRO A 493 -3.11 -46.86 46.96
C PRO A 493 -3.78 -48.20 47.22
N LYS A 494 -4.72 -48.26 48.18
CA LYS A 494 -5.45 -49.44 48.56
C LYS A 494 -6.21 -50.07 47.37
N THR A 495 -6.96 -49.26 46.62
CA THR A 495 -7.77 -49.74 45.49
C THR A 495 -6.92 -50.14 44.27
N ILE A 496 -5.71 -49.64 44.15
CA ILE A 496 -4.79 -49.95 43.05
C ILE A 496 -4.09 -51.27 43.27
N LEU A 497 -3.72 -51.56 44.52
CA LEU A 497 -2.99 -52.76 44.89
C LEU A 497 -3.93 -53.96 45.07
N THR A 498 -5.21 -53.74 45.37
CA THR A 498 -6.22 -54.82 45.58
C THR A 498 -6.98 -55.20 44.32
N LYS A 499 -7.05 -54.37 43.30
CA LYS A 499 -7.60 -54.70 41.98
C LYS A 499 -6.48 -55.10 41.03
N GLN A 500 -6.08 -56.38 41.12
CA GLN A 500 -5.35 -57.06 40.06
C GLN A 500 -6.40 -57.64 39.09
N GLU A 501 -6.72 -56.93 38.04
CA GLU A 501 -7.29 -57.42 36.79
C GLU A 501 -6.43 -56.94 35.64
#